data_1b520c3c5d9ec85a5d8c1aa614f3fdfa
#
_entry.id   1b520c3c5d9ec85a5d8c1aa614f3fdfa
#
_cell.length_a   1.000
_cell.length_b   1.000
_cell.length_c   1.000
_cell.angle_alpha   90.00
_cell.angle_beta   90.00
_cell.angle_gamma   90.00
#
_symmetry.space_group_name_H-M   'P 1'
#
loop_
_entity.id
_entity.type
_entity.pdbx_description
1 polymer ?
#
loop_
_entity_poly.entity_id
_entity_poly.type
_entity_poly.pdbx_seq_one_letter_code
_entity_poly.pdbx_strand_id
1 'polypeptide(L)'
;KSTLDIGTLTEDDAPQACRFTGRNISKEAVTVTKVRTTCGCTAAELPAGEILPGETATIVLTYHPKNHPGTIDTDAFVYLSCSEKHPVARLTLTGNVLPGADEWARYPYAMGRLRLKQNRMEFQEVMPGKRPSERILCGNSGDKPLRLSALVIPKFATFRTEPEVIQPGSEADIVVTVDASLIPAGKEKTFTFPIIIEGVDARPSDRTLNIKVNYTK
;
A
#
# COMPACT_ATOMS: atom_id res chain seq x y z
N LYS A 1 23.00 20.87 8.19
CA LYS A 1 23.11 19.52 7.63
C LYS A 1 21.83 19.23 6.86
N SER A 2 21.92 18.85 5.60
CA SER A 2 20.76 18.55 4.74
C SER A 2 20.43 17.05 4.66
N THR A 3 21.30 16.21 5.22
CA THR A 3 21.10 14.76 5.33
C THR A 3 21.16 14.35 6.79
N LEU A 4 20.19 13.54 7.21
CA LEU A 4 20.09 12.98 8.55
C LEU A 4 19.93 11.47 8.43
N ASP A 5 20.86 10.73 9.06
CA ASP A 5 20.73 9.31 9.27
C ASP A 5 19.89 9.07 10.54
N ILE A 6 18.77 8.39 10.40
CA ILE A 6 17.85 8.08 11.49
C ILE A 6 18.10 6.68 12.06
N GLY A 7 19.15 5.99 11.58
CA GLY A 7 19.59 4.70 12.09
C GLY A 7 18.71 3.54 11.65
N THR A 8 18.59 2.55 12.52
CA THR A 8 17.78 1.37 12.28
C THR A 8 16.51 1.42 13.13
N LEU A 9 15.37 1.35 12.47
CA LEU A 9 14.03 1.26 13.05
C LEU A 9 13.46 -0.14 12.80
N THR A 10 12.32 -0.43 13.41
CA THR A 10 11.45 -1.55 13.07
C THR A 10 10.11 -1.02 12.56
N GLU A 11 9.35 -1.85 11.83
CA GLU A 11 7.99 -1.47 11.39
C GLU A 11 7.04 -1.18 12.55
N ASP A 12 7.35 -1.68 13.75
CA ASP A 12 6.53 -1.52 14.96
C ASP A 12 6.88 -0.25 15.75
N ASP A 13 7.96 0.46 15.35
CA ASP A 13 8.36 1.69 16.01
C ASP A 13 7.38 2.83 15.71
N ALA A 14 7.27 3.75 16.67
CA ALA A 14 6.49 4.98 16.50
C ALA A 14 7.11 5.86 15.40
N PRO A 15 6.30 6.73 14.74
CA PRO A 15 6.81 7.70 13.79
C PRO A 15 7.92 8.57 14.40
N GLN A 16 9.01 8.77 13.63
CA GLN A 16 10.18 9.52 14.08
C GLN A 16 10.21 10.91 13.47
N ALA A 17 10.20 11.94 14.33
CA ALA A 17 10.30 13.32 13.93
C ALA A 17 11.77 13.77 13.80
N CYS A 18 12.12 14.27 12.63
CA CYS A 18 13.44 14.71 12.23
C CYS A 18 13.44 16.21 11.96
N ARG A 19 14.27 16.99 12.65
CA ARG A 19 14.28 18.45 12.57
C ARG A 19 15.42 18.95 11.71
N PHE A 20 15.10 19.78 10.72
CA PHE A 20 16.06 20.47 9.86
C PHE A 20 15.93 21.97 10.05
N THR A 21 16.99 22.60 10.54
CA THR A 21 17.04 24.05 10.73
C THR A 21 17.81 24.71 9.59
N GLY A 22 17.18 25.66 8.94
CA GLY A 22 17.75 26.51 7.91
C GLY A 22 17.74 27.98 8.32
N ARG A 23 18.66 28.77 7.77
CA ARG A 23 18.74 30.21 7.98
C ARG A 23 18.43 30.96 6.70
N ASN A 24 17.62 32.01 6.78
CA ASN A 24 17.40 32.91 5.67
C ASN A 24 18.66 33.77 5.44
N ILE A 25 19.38 33.50 4.38
CA ILE A 25 20.58 34.23 3.99
C ILE A 25 20.31 35.30 2.92
N SER A 26 19.05 35.45 2.50
CA SER A 26 18.64 36.49 1.55
C SER A 26 18.51 37.86 2.24
N LYS A 27 18.28 38.88 1.44
CA LYS A 27 18.04 40.25 1.95
C LYS A 27 16.57 40.57 2.19
N GLU A 28 15.69 39.63 1.88
CA GLU A 28 14.23 39.77 1.93
C GLU A 28 13.62 38.73 2.85
N ALA A 29 12.45 39.00 3.39
CA ALA A 29 11.65 38.01 4.11
C ALA A 29 11.16 36.95 3.14
N VAL A 30 11.18 35.66 3.57
CA VAL A 30 10.74 34.52 2.77
C VAL A 30 9.79 33.64 3.58
N THR A 31 8.91 32.93 2.90
CA THR A 31 8.01 31.93 3.51
C THR A 31 8.27 30.58 2.89
N VAL A 32 8.24 29.52 3.68
CA VAL A 32 8.21 28.14 3.15
C VAL A 32 6.81 27.85 2.64
N THR A 33 6.65 27.82 1.32
CA THR A 33 5.33 27.65 0.69
C THR A 33 4.94 26.20 0.54
N LYS A 34 5.92 25.31 0.39
CA LYS A 34 5.68 23.90 0.12
C LYS A 34 6.91 23.05 0.44
N VAL A 35 6.67 21.82 0.90
CA VAL A 35 7.66 20.74 0.96
C VAL A 35 7.07 19.53 0.23
N ARG A 36 7.82 18.97 -0.71
CA ARG A 36 7.44 17.74 -1.45
C ARG A 36 8.36 16.60 -1.05
N THR A 37 7.78 15.53 -0.57
CA THR A 37 8.50 14.30 -0.24
C THR A 37 8.45 13.29 -1.39
N THR A 38 9.49 12.48 -1.55
CA THR A 38 9.56 11.41 -2.57
C THR A 38 8.87 10.12 -2.13
N CYS A 39 8.54 10.01 -0.84
CA CYS A 39 7.87 8.85 -0.26
C CYS A 39 6.63 9.28 0.52
N GLY A 40 5.52 8.53 0.38
CA GLY A 40 4.34 8.68 1.22
C GLY A 40 4.57 8.30 2.70
N CYS A 41 5.71 7.68 3.00
CA CYS A 41 6.17 7.34 4.35
C CYS A 41 6.68 8.54 5.15
N THR A 42 6.79 9.74 4.54
CA THR A 42 7.34 10.92 5.18
C THR A 42 6.36 12.08 5.07
N ALA A 43 5.92 12.59 6.21
CA ALA A 43 5.14 13.83 6.33
C ALA A 43 6.05 15.00 6.63
N ALA A 44 5.69 16.20 6.15
CA ALA A 44 6.45 17.43 6.40
C ALA A 44 5.57 18.47 7.11
N GLU A 45 6.10 19.04 8.18
CA GLU A 45 5.52 20.20 8.86
C GLU A 45 6.34 21.44 8.52
N LEU A 46 5.67 22.48 8.04
CA LEU A 46 6.28 23.72 7.62
C LEU A 46 6.30 24.71 8.78
N PRO A 47 7.34 25.57 8.87
CA PRO A 47 7.34 26.68 9.80
C PRO A 47 6.23 27.67 9.42
N ALA A 48 5.57 28.26 10.43
CA ALA A 48 4.53 29.24 10.20
C ALA A 48 5.15 30.65 10.01
N GLY A 49 4.54 31.42 9.08
CA GLY A 49 4.86 32.83 8.89
C GLY A 49 6.10 33.13 8.04
N GLU A 50 6.49 34.39 8.04
CA GLU A 50 7.66 34.90 7.34
C GLU A 50 8.93 34.67 8.15
N ILE A 51 10.03 34.37 7.45
CA ILE A 51 11.38 34.25 8.01
C ILE A 51 12.17 35.45 7.55
N LEU A 52 12.47 36.34 8.48
CA LEU A 52 13.21 37.58 8.19
C LEU A 52 14.67 37.27 7.82
N PRO A 53 15.36 38.21 7.12
CA PRO A 53 16.78 38.08 6.86
C PRO A 53 17.60 37.78 8.12
N GLY A 54 18.38 36.72 8.08
CA GLY A 54 19.21 36.27 9.21
C GLY A 54 18.49 35.36 10.22
N GLU A 55 17.19 35.22 10.17
CA GLU A 55 16.44 34.33 11.04
C GLU A 55 16.56 32.87 10.63
N THR A 56 16.29 31.99 11.58
CA THR A 56 16.27 30.54 11.37
C THR A 56 14.84 29.99 11.42
N ALA A 57 14.57 28.98 10.61
CA ALA A 57 13.32 28.25 10.64
C ALA A 57 13.59 26.74 10.65
N THR A 58 12.67 26.00 11.24
CA THR A 58 12.78 24.53 11.33
C THR A 58 11.67 23.87 10.53
N ILE A 59 12.04 22.95 9.66
CA ILE A 59 11.15 22.01 8.99
C ILE A 59 11.24 20.68 9.75
N VAL A 60 10.10 20.09 10.07
CA VAL A 60 10.05 18.78 10.70
C VAL A 60 9.59 17.76 9.66
N LEU A 61 10.42 16.75 9.43
CA LEU A 61 10.06 15.58 8.63
C LEU A 61 9.74 14.43 9.58
N THR A 62 8.53 13.92 9.52
CA THR A 62 8.11 12.76 10.32
C THR A 62 8.11 11.51 9.44
N TYR A 63 9.01 10.57 9.74
CA TYR A 63 9.10 9.29 9.05
C TYR A 63 8.22 8.24 9.73
N HIS A 64 7.41 7.53 8.96
CA HIS A 64 6.51 6.47 9.40
C HIS A 64 7.07 5.11 8.95
N PRO A 65 7.65 4.30 9.86
CA PRO A 65 8.31 3.04 9.47
C PRO A 65 7.33 1.91 9.12
N LYS A 66 6.08 1.99 9.58
CA LYS A 66 5.06 0.95 9.40
C LYS A 66 4.78 0.67 7.92
N ASN A 67 4.87 -0.60 7.51
CA ASN A 67 4.73 -1.08 6.14
C ASN A 67 5.81 -0.60 5.15
N HIS A 68 6.96 -0.14 5.65
CA HIS A 68 8.07 0.35 4.84
C HIS A 68 9.42 -0.29 5.22
N PRO A 69 9.53 -1.64 5.29
CA PRO A 69 10.81 -2.28 5.64
C PRO A 69 11.82 -2.14 4.50
N GLY A 70 13.07 -2.08 4.86
CA GLY A 70 14.19 -1.92 3.95
C GLY A 70 14.92 -0.60 4.14
N THR A 71 15.73 -0.21 3.15
CA THR A 71 16.54 1.01 3.20
C THR A 71 15.68 2.26 3.18
N ILE A 72 15.97 3.18 4.08
CA ILE A 72 15.42 4.53 4.07
C ILE A 72 16.33 5.39 3.21
N ASP A 73 15.80 5.90 2.11
CA ASP A 73 16.42 6.92 1.27
C ASP A 73 15.30 7.79 0.70
N THR A 74 14.93 8.81 1.44
CA THR A 74 13.79 9.67 1.09
C THR A 74 14.19 11.14 1.13
N ASP A 75 13.76 11.87 0.12
CA ASP A 75 14.03 13.27 -0.05
C ASP A 75 12.80 14.13 0.22
N ALA A 76 13.04 15.33 0.74
CA ALA A 76 12.07 16.39 0.84
C ALA A 76 12.62 17.65 0.16
N PHE A 77 11.91 18.13 -0.86
CA PHE A 77 12.25 19.32 -1.62
C PHE A 77 11.51 20.53 -1.04
N VAL A 78 12.26 21.52 -0.64
CA VAL A 78 11.76 22.75 0.03
C VAL A 78 11.58 23.86 -1.00
N TYR A 79 10.43 24.50 -1.00
CA TYR A 79 10.09 25.64 -1.88
C TYR A 79 9.78 26.86 -1.03
N LEU A 80 10.26 28.02 -1.49
CA LEU A 80 10.04 29.31 -0.85
C LEU A 80 9.17 30.20 -1.73
N SER A 81 8.58 31.25 -1.13
CA SER A 81 7.78 32.26 -1.81
C SER A 81 8.54 32.94 -2.97
N CYS A 82 9.85 33.09 -2.86
CA CYS A 82 10.71 33.63 -3.91
C CYS A 82 11.09 32.61 -4.99
N SER A 83 10.79 31.30 -4.82
CA SER A 83 11.14 30.22 -5.76
C SER A 83 10.13 29.08 -5.71
N GLU A 84 8.91 29.33 -6.16
CA GLU A 84 7.82 28.32 -6.12
C GLU A 84 7.95 27.20 -7.14
N LYS A 85 8.69 27.45 -8.24
CA LYS A 85 8.88 26.45 -9.32
C LYS A 85 10.09 25.55 -9.11
N HIS A 86 11.11 26.05 -8.42
CA HIS A 86 12.36 25.32 -8.18
C HIS A 86 12.63 25.19 -6.69
N PRO A 87 12.96 23.98 -6.19
CA PRO A 87 13.29 23.79 -4.81
C PRO A 87 14.59 24.53 -4.46
N VAL A 88 14.61 25.16 -3.31
CA VAL A 88 15.79 25.87 -2.80
C VAL A 88 16.67 24.98 -1.92
N ALA A 89 16.11 23.89 -1.40
CA ALA A 89 16.84 22.92 -0.62
C ALA A 89 16.28 21.50 -0.83
N ARG A 90 17.16 20.53 -0.67
CA ARG A 90 16.86 19.10 -0.59
C ARG A 90 17.27 18.62 0.80
N LEU A 91 16.34 18.02 1.52
CA LEU A 91 16.57 17.40 2.81
C LEU A 91 16.44 15.87 2.61
N THR A 92 17.39 15.11 3.13
CA THR A 92 17.42 13.66 2.93
C THR A 92 17.40 12.95 4.27
N LEU A 93 16.54 11.93 4.40
CA LEU A 93 16.55 10.96 5.48
C LEU A 93 17.14 9.66 4.99
N THR A 94 18.09 9.10 5.73
CA THR A 94 18.69 7.79 5.46
C THR A 94 18.58 6.89 6.68
N GLY A 95 18.66 5.58 6.48
CA GLY A 95 18.59 4.59 7.54
C GLY A 95 18.12 3.24 7.04
N ASN A 96 17.58 2.44 7.93
CA ASN A 96 17.02 1.12 7.59
C ASN A 96 15.82 0.80 8.49
N VAL A 97 14.82 0.09 7.96
CA VAL A 97 13.68 -0.43 8.72
C VAL A 97 13.70 -1.95 8.66
N LEU A 98 13.78 -2.58 9.82
CA LEU A 98 13.64 -4.02 9.95
C LEU A 98 12.16 -4.41 9.94
N PRO A 99 11.82 -5.64 9.47
CA PRO A 99 10.46 -6.16 9.58
C PRO A 99 9.96 -6.11 11.03
N GLY A 100 8.66 -5.84 11.17
CA GLY A 100 7.98 -5.88 12.46
C GLY A 100 7.83 -7.31 13.01
N ALA A 101 7.39 -7.43 14.26
CA ALA A 101 7.18 -8.72 14.92
C ALA A 101 6.03 -9.52 14.27
N ASP A 102 5.02 -8.85 13.73
CA ASP A 102 3.93 -9.48 12.96
C ASP A 102 4.28 -9.50 11.47
N GLU A 103 4.81 -10.64 11.00
CA GLU A 103 5.10 -10.88 9.59
C GLU A 103 3.88 -10.68 8.68
N TRP A 104 2.66 -10.82 9.23
CA TRP A 104 1.40 -10.72 8.51
C TRP A 104 0.72 -9.35 8.61
N ALA A 105 1.32 -8.36 9.29
CA ALA A 105 0.77 -7.00 9.41
C ALA A 105 0.47 -6.34 8.06
N ARG A 106 1.21 -6.74 6.99
CA ARG A 106 1.00 -6.26 5.61
C ARG A 106 -0.19 -6.89 4.90
N TYR A 107 -0.85 -7.86 5.52
CA TYR A 107 -2.01 -8.57 5.02
C TYR A 107 -3.22 -8.22 5.90
N PRO A 108 -3.86 -7.05 5.65
CA PRO A 108 -4.84 -6.49 6.58
C PRO A 108 -6.14 -7.30 6.69
N TYR A 109 -6.37 -8.21 5.73
CA TYR A 109 -7.58 -9.03 5.73
C TYR A 109 -7.25 -10.45 6.15
N ALA A 110 -7.99 -10.96 7.15
CA ALA A 110 -7.86 -12.31 7.65
C ALA A 110 -9.13 -13.13 7.40
N MET A 111 -8.95 -14.34 6.89
CA MET A 111 -9.97 -15.37 6.78
C MET A 111 -9.45 -16.61 7.54
N GLY A 112 -9.65 -16.64 8.86
CA GLY A 112 -8.95 -17.58 9.73
C GLY A 112 -7.42 -17.40 9.62
N ARG A 113 -6.71 -18.47 9.25
CA ARG A 113 -5.25 -18.43 9.03
C ARG A 113 -4.83 -17.99 7.62
N LEU A 114 -5.75 -17.79 6.70
CA LEU A 114 -5.49 -17.17 5.41
C LEU A 114 -5.41 -15.65 5.58
N ARG A 115 -4.33 -15.05 5.14
CA ARG A 115 -4.09 -13.60 5.13
C ARG A 115 -4.11 -13.08 3.71
N LEU A 116 -4.73 -11.92 3.49
CA LEU A 116 -4.94 -11.36 2.15
C LEU A 116 -4.50 -9.90 2.09
N LYS A 117 -3.90 -9.51 0.97
CA LYS A 117 -3.61 -8.09 0.68
C LYS A 117 -4.88 -7.29 0.43
N GLN A 118 -5.89 -7.93 -0.15
CA GLN A 118 -7.18 -7.33 -0.50
C GLN A 118 -8.29 -8.34 -0.27
N ASN A 119 -9.48 -7.89 0.09
CA ASN A 119 -10.67 -8.73 0.27
C ASN A 119 -11.69 -8.58 -0.86
N ARG A 120 -11.32 -7.88 -1.92
CA ARG A 120 -12.11 -7.69 -3.13
C ARG A 120 -11.21 -7.68 -4.36
N MET A 121 -11.77 -8.08 -5.49
CA MET A 121 -11.07 -8.13 -6.77
C MET A 121 -11.93 -7.41 -7.80
N GLU A 122 -11.31 -6.67 -8.71
CA GLU A 122 -12.02 -5.92 -9.74
C GLU A 122 -11.43 -6.22 -11.11
N PHE A 123 -12.28 -6.71 -12.00
CA PHE A 123 -12.00 -6.82 -13.42
C PHE A 123 -12.41 -5.52 -14.09
N GLN A 124 -11.44 -4.69 -14.45
CA GLN A 124 -11.65 -3.33 -14.98
C GLN A 124 -12.33 -3.34 -16.35
N GLU A 125 -11.99 -4.31 -17.19
CA GLU A 125 -12.56 -4.45 -18.52
C GLU A 125 -12.63 -5.94 -18.92
N VAL A 126 -13.84 -6.45 -19.02
CA VAL A 126 -14.10 -7.79 -19.52
C VAL A 126 -14.81 -7.69 -20.87
N MET A 127 -14.11 -8.05 -21.95
CA MET A 127 -14.66 -8.00 -23.32
C MET A 127 -15.27 -9.35 -23.72
N PRO A 128 -16.29 -9.35 -24.61
CA PRO A 128 -16.88 -10.57 -25.15
C PRO A 128 -15.82 -11.55 -25.70
N GLY A 129 -15.97 -12.83 -25.39
CA GLY A 129 -15.07 -13.88 -25.83
C GLY A 129 -13.68 -13.89 -25.17
N LYS A 130 -13.40 -13.02 -24.22
CA LYS A 130 -12.15 -13.01 -23.44
C LYS A 130 -12.29 -13.76 -22.12
N ARG A 131 -11.13 -14.18 -21.59
CA ARG A 131 -11.03 -14.90 -20.31
C ARG A 131 -9.95 -14.26 -19.44
N PRO A 132 -10.17 -13.01 -18.95
CA PRO A 132 -9.19 -12.36 -18.10
C PRO A 132 -9.07 -13.05 -16.74
N SER A 133 -7.89 -12.93 -16.14
CA SER A 133 -7.59 -13.40 -14.79
C SER A 133 -7.06 -12.25 -13.96
N GLU A 134 -7.49 -12.18 -12.70
CA GLU A 134 -6.98 -11.25 -11.70
C GLU A 134 -6.40 -12.02 -10.51
N ARG A 135 -5.51 -11.38 -9.75
CA ARG A 135 -4.76 -12.00 -8.67
C ARG A 135 -4.85 -11.20 -7.39
N ILE A 136 -4.87 -11.91 -6.27
CA ILE A 136 -4.70 -11.33 -4.93
C ILE A 136 -3.58 -12.10 -4.23
N LEU A 137 -2.55 -11.38 -3.80
CA LEU A 137 -1.51 -11.97 -2.97
C LEU A 137 -2.10 -12.34 -1.61
N CYS A 138 -1.84 -13.57 -1.19
CA CYS A 138 -2.28 -14.12 0.07
C CYS A 138 -1.15 -14.90 0.76
N GLY A 139 -1.37 -15.32 1.99
CA GLY A 139 -0.42 -16.13 2.71
C GLY A 139 -1.07 -16.96 3.80
N ASN A 140 -0.36 -17.99 4.21
CA ASN A 140 -0.76 -18.89 5.27
C ASN A 140 -0.05 -18.53 6.57
N SER A 141 -0.75 -17.87 7.48
CA SER A 141 -0.22 -17.51 8.81
C SER A 141 -0.35 -18.61 9.86
N GLY A 142 -0.84 -19.78 9.46
CA GLY A 142 -1.01 -20.93 10.35
C GLY A 142 0.17 -21.91 10.31
N ASP A 143 0.04 -22.98 11.06
CA ASP A 143 1.04 -24.03 11.27
C ASP A 143 0.84 -25.28 10.36
N LYS A 144 -0.23 -25.31 9.55
CA LYS A 144 -0.57 -26.42 8.66
C LYS A 144 -0.74 -25.93 7.22
N PRO A 145 -0.42 -26.76 6.22
CA PRO A 145 -0.67 -26.41 4.82
C PRO A 145 -2.14 -26.07 4.56
N LEU A 146 -2.37 -25.11 3.67
CA LEU A 146 -3.70 -24.72 3.19
C LEU A 146 -3.91 -25.22 1.77
N ARG A 147 -5.06 -25.87 1.53
CA ARG A 147 -5.65 -26.10 0.21
C ARG A 147 -6.96 -25.34 0.17
N LEU A 148 -7.07 -24.42 -0.79
CA LEU A 148 -8.26 -23.59 -0.91
C LEU A 148 -9.08 -24.01 -2.12
N SER A 149 -10.39 -23.98 -1.96
CA SER A 149 -11.36 -24.15 -3.05
C SER A 149 -12.47 -23.11 -2.92
N ALA A 150 -13.32 -23.00 -3.94
CA ALA A 150 -14.51 -22.17 -3.89
C ALA A 150 -15.74 -23.02 -3.61
N LEU A 151 -16.42 -22.79 -2.47
CA LEU A 151 -17.69 -23.44 -2.15
C LEU A 151 -18.83 -22.87 -3.02
N VAL A 152 -18.84 -21.53 -3.20
CA VAL A 152 -19.81 -20.82 -4.02
C VAL A 152 -19.06 -20.01 -5.05
N ILE A 153 -19.30 -20.31 -6.33
CA ILE A 153 -18.72 -19.61 -7.47
C ILE A 153 -19.67 -19.73 -8.69
N PRO A 154 -19.89 -18.64 -9.46
CA PRO A 154 -20.69 -18.71 -10.69
C PRO A 154 -20.02 -19.57 -11.76
N LYS A 155 -20.83 -20.17 -12.66
CA LYS A 155 -20.33 -21.01 -13.76
C LYS A 155 -19.38 -20.28 -14.73
N PHE A 156 -19.45 -18.96 -14.82
CA PHE A 156 -18.59 -18.13 -15.66
C PHE A 156 -17.27 -17.73 -14.97
N ALA A 157 -17.02 -18.18 -13.74
CA ALA A 157 -15.79 -17.91 -13.03
C ALA A 157 -15.10 -19.17 -12.55
N THR A 158 -13.77 -19.14 -12.45
CA THR A 158 -12.96 -20.21 -11.84
C THR A 158 -12.06 -19.62 -10.77
N PHE A 159 -11.74 -20.44 -9.77
CA PHE A 159 -10.90 -20.10 -8.63
C PHE A 159 -9.78 -21.12 -8.51
N ARG A 160 -8.56 -20.67 -8.27
CA ARG A 160 -7.43 -21.52 -7.92
C ARG A 160 -6.41 -20.73 -7.10
N THR A 161 -5.46 -21.42 -6.50
CA THR A 161 -4.27 -20.82 -5.88
C THR A 161 -3.01 -21.26 -6.61
N GLU A 162 -2.01 -20.39 -6.61
CA GLU A 162 -0.69 -20.65 -7.16
C GLU A 162 0.38 -20.29 -6.11
N PRO A 163 1.03 -21.30 -5.48
CA PRO A 163 0.84 -22.75 -5.65
C PRO A 163 -0.51 -23.28 -5.09
N GLU A 164 -0.91 -24.46 -5.53
CA GLU A 164 -2.17 -25.13 -5.09
C GLU A 164 -2.20 -25.39 -3.58
N VAL A 165 -1.05 -25.73 -3.01
CA VAL A 165 -0.86 -25.91 -1.56
C VAL A 165 -0.02 -24.80 -1.02
N ILE A 166 -0.57 -24.04 -0.08
CA ILE A 166 0.12 -22.93 0.58
C ILE A 166 0.74 -23.47 1.88
N GLN A 167 2.04 -23.60 1.91
CA GLN A 167 2.76 -24.06 3.09
C GLN A 167 2.66 -23.05 4.25
N PRO A 168 2.82 -23.48 5.50
CA PRO A 168 2.94 -22.58 6.64
C PRO A 168 3.99 -21.50 6.41
N GLY A 169 3.68 -20.24 6.74
CA GLY A 169 4.58 -19.11 6.56
C GLY A 169 4.83 -18.69 5.11
N SER A 170 4.17 -19.31 4.12
CA SER A 170 4.39 -19.04 2.70
C SER A 170 3.30 -18.18 2.10
N GLU A 171 3.67 -17.45 1.06
CA GLU A 171 2.78 -16.66 0.21
C GLU A 171 2.31 -17.46 -1.01
N ALA A 172 1.19 -17.04 -1.57
CA ALA A 172 0.59 -17.56 -2.79
C ALA A 172 -0.29 -16.50 -3.45
N ASP A 173 -0.67 -16.75 -4.69
CA ASP A 173 -1.70 -15.97 -5.37
C ASP A 173 -3.05 -16.71 -5.34
N ILE A 174 -4.11 -16.02 -4.96
CA ILE A 174 -5.47 -16.39 -5.35
C ILE A 174 -5.69 -15.86 -6.76
N VAL A 175 -6.04 -16.74 -7.66
CA VAL A 175 -6.30 -16.43 -9.07
C VAL A 175 -7.77 -16.69 -9.38
N VAL A 176 -8.47 -15.68 -9.84
CA VAL A 176 -9.84 -15.79 -10.36
C VAL A 176 -9.81 -15.49 -11.84
N THR A 177 -10.46 -16.34 -12.64
CA THR A 177 -10.62 -16.13 -14.08
C THR A 177 -12.10 -15.99 -14.39
N VAL A 178 -12.47 -14.98 -15.16
CA VAL A 178 -13.84 -14.77 -15.65
C VAL A 178 -13.90 -15.12 -17.13
N ASP A 179 -14.77 -16.07 -17.49
CA ASP A 179 -15.04 -16.43 -18.89
C ASP A 179 -16.22 -15.59 -19.40
N ALA A 180 -15.93 -14.59 -20.23
CA ALA A 180 -16.94 -13.69 -20.76
C ALA A 180 -17.99 -14.40 -21.61
N SER A 181 -17.66 -15.54 -22.25
CA SER A 181 -18.59 -16.31 -23.08
C SER A 181 -19.69 -17.01 -22.28
N LEU A 182 -19.44 -17.22 -20.98
CA LEU A 182 -20.38 -17.88 -20.07
C LEU A 182 -21.18 -16.88 -19.21
N ILE A 183 -20.94 -15.56 -19.35
CA ILE A 183 -21.72 -14.55 -18.64
C ILE A 183 -23.16 -14.57 -19.20
N PRO A 184 -24.19 -14.72 -18.33
CA PRO A 184 -25.57 -14.78 -18.79
C PRO A 184 -25.99 -13.51 -19.54
N ALA A 185 -26.77 -13.70 -20.62
CA ALA A 185 -27.39 -12.59 -21.32
C ALA A 185 -28.29 -11.79 -20.37
N GLY A 186 -28.23 -10.46 -20.46
CA GLY A 186 -29.02 -9.57 -19.58
C GLY A 186 -28.30 -9.10 -18.31
N LYS A 187 -27.08 -9.57 -18.03
CA LYS A 187 -26.26 -8.98 -16.96
C LYS A 187 -25.99 -7.50 -17.24
N GLU A 188 -25.97 -6.70 -16.17
CA GLU A 188 -25.58 -5.29 -16.22
C GLU A 188 -24.13 -5.13 -16.67
N LYS A 189 -23.77 -3.94 -17.17
CA LYS A 189 -22.39 -3.64 -17.56
C LYS A 189 -21.42 -3.73 -16.37
N THR A 190 -21.90 -3.43 -15.18
CA THR A 190 -21.14 -3.61 -13.93
C THR A 190 -21.96 -4.45 -12.98
N PHE A 191 -21.40 -5.54 -12.51
CA PHE A 191 -22.03 -6.42 -11.53
C PHE A 191 -21.02 -6.99 -10.55
N THR A 192 -21.50 -7.49 -9.43
CA THR A 192 -20.67 -8.15 -8.39
C THR A 192 -21.16 -9.56 -8.14
N PHE A 193 -20.24 -10.43 -7.71
CA PHE A 193 -20.58 -11.75 -7.19
C PHE A 193 -19.62 -12.14 -6.07
N PRO A 194 -20.09 -12.94 -5.09
CA PRO A 194 -19.23 -13.46 -4.03
C PRO A 194 -18.57 -14.77 -4.46
N ILE A 195 -17.38 -15.02 -3.92
CA ILE A 195 -16.77 -16.35 -3.84
C ILE A 195 -16.62 -16.67 -2.36
N ILE A 196 -17.23 -17.78 -1.90
CA ILE A 196 -17.03 -18.28 -0.55
C ILE A 196 -15.89 -19.29 -0.59
N ILE A 197 -14.79 -18.98 0.08
CA ILE A 197 -13.59 -19.81 0.10
C ILE A 197 -13.75 -20.96 1.10
N GLU A 198 -13.35 -22.16 0.72
CA GLU A 198 -13.20 -23.32 1.58
C GLU A 198 -11.74 -23.63 1.87
N GLY A 199 -11.49 -24.43 2.91
CA GLY A 199 -10.16 -24.80 3.36
C GLY A 199 -9.60 -23.91 4.46
N VAL A 200 -10.39 -22.93 4.94
CA VAL A 200 -10.07 -22.07 6.08
C VAL A 200 -11.12 -22.22 7.19
N ASP A 201 -10.67 -22.15 8.43
CA ASP A 201 -11.54 -22.22 9.60
C ASP A 201 -12.06 -20.81 9.95
N ALA A 202 -13.13 -20.42 9.26
CA ALA A 202 -13.82 -19.14 9.44
C ALA A 202 -15.29 -19.28 9.01
N ARG A 203 -16.16 -18.41 9.55
CA ARG A 203 -17.58 -18.38 9.15
C ARG A 203 -17.70 -17.98 7.67
N PRO A 204 -18.71 -18.42 6.93
CA PRO A 204 -18.91 -18.06 5.51
C PRO A 204 -18.85 -16.55 5.25
N SER A 205 -19.44 -15.73 6.13
CA SER A 205 -19.37 -14.26 6.05
C SER A 205 -17.96 -13.71 6.11
N ASP A 206 -17.08 -14.38 6.88
CA ASP A 206 -15.73 -13.93 7.17
C ASP A 206 -14.70 -14.48 6.16
N ARG A 207 -15.13 -15.38 5.26
CA ARG A 207 -14.33 -15.99 4.19
C ARG A 207 -14.90 -15.75 2.80
N THR A 208 -15.58 -14.63 2.61
CA THR A 208 -16.16 -14.22 1.34
C THR A 208 -15.27 -13.21 0.65
N LEU A 209 -14.88 -13.53 -0.58
CA LEU A 209 -14.17 -12.64 -1.50
C LEU A 209 -15.19 -12.02 -2.47
N ASN A 210 -15.23 -10.69 -2.55
CA ASN A 210 -16.15 -9.98 -3.44
C ASN A 210 -15.47 -9.64 -4.76
N ILE A 211 -16.08 -10.07 -5.85
CA ILE A 211 -15.60 -9.86 -7.21
C ILE A 211 -16.50 -8.86 -7.91
N LYS A 212 -15.92 -7.77 -8.41
CA LYS A 212 -16.59 -6.80 -9.27
C LYS A 212 -16.14 -6.99 -10.71
N VAL A 213 -17.08 -6.97 -11.63
CA VAL A 213 -16.82 -7.12 -13.06
C VAL A 213 -17.39 -5.93 -13.81
N ASN A 214 -16.54 -5.27 -14.59
CA ASN A 214 -16.95 -4.27 -15.56
C ASN A 214 -16.95 -4.93 -16.95
N TYR A 215 -18.14 -5.27 -17.45
CA TYR A 215 -18.35 -6.01 -18.70
C TYR A 215 -18.71 -5.07 -19.84
N THR A 216 -17.88 -5.03 -20.85
CA THR A 216 -18.12 -4.30 -22.10
C THR A 216 -18.90 -5.20 -23.05
N LYS A 217 -20.15 -4.82 -23.39
CA LYS A 217 -21.01 -5.55 -24.35
C LYS A 217 -20.65 -5.21 -25.77
#